data_4f4c56e964f641b21057ed2eb96e2a1a
#
_entry.id   4f4c56e964f641b21057ed2eb96e2a1a
#
_cell.length_a   1.000
_cell.length_b   1.000
_cell.length_c   1.000
_cell.angle_alpha   90.00
_cell.angle_beta   90.00
_cell.angle_gamma   90.00
#
_symmetry.space_group_name_H-M   'P 1'
#
loop_
_entity.id
_entity.type
_entity.pdbx_description
1 polymer ?
#
loop_
_entity_poly.entity_id
_entity_poly.type
_entity_poly.pdbx_seq_one_letter_code
_entity_poly.pdbx_strand_id
1 'polypeptide(L)'
;MSSKNSVLLIATSAGKMGDMDTGVWLEELAAPYYKFLEQEFNVSLASPKGGAIPIDAGSMQPQFFTEPARRFMLEPEAVGLLSHSTSL
;
A
#
# COMPACT_ATOMS: atom_id res chain seq x y z
N MET A 1 -7.87 5.85 28.98
CA MET A 1 -7.19 5.96 27.68
C MET A 1 -7.61 4.82 26.78
N SER A 2 -8.13 5.16 25.64
CA SER A 2 -8.55 4.13 24.70
C SER A 2 -7.39 3.76 23.79
N SER A 3 -7.23 2.50 23.54
CA SER A 3 -6.27 2.02 22.55
C SER A 3 -6.92 2.02 21.19
N LYS A 4 -6.14 2.31 20.17
CA LYS A 4 -6.62 2.22 18.79
C LYS A 4 -6.67 0.77 18.35
N ASN A 5 -7.64 0.45 17.50
CA ASN A 5 -7.64 -0.82 16.81
C ASN A 5 -6.53 -0.83 15.78
N SER A 6 -6.02 -1.99 15.49
CA SER A 6 -4.93 -2.17 14.53
C SER A 6 -5.42 -2.96 13.31
N VAL A 7 -4.96 -2.55 12.13
CA VAL A 7 -5.26 -3.21 10.87
C VAL A 7 -3.95 -3.52 10.17
N LEU A 8 -3.84 -4.72 9.67
CA LEU A 8 -2.71 -5.12 8.84
C LEU A 8 -3.20 -5.27 7.40
N LEU A 9 -2.68 -4.44 6.52
CA LEU A 9 -2.92 -4.56 5.09
C LEU A 9 -1.82 -5.44 4.51
N ILE A 10 -2.20 -6.39 3.69
CA ILE A 10 -1.25 -7.32 3.08
C ILE A 10 -1.25 -7.11 1.58
N ALA A 11 -0.07 -6.88 1.03
CA ALA A 11 0.10 -6.67 -0.40
C ALA A 11 1.10 -7.67 -0.96
N THR A 12 1.14 -7.78 -2.28
CA THR A 12 2.01 -8.74 -2.95
C THR A 12 3.48 -8.36 -2.85
N SER A 13 4.34 -9.37 -2.83
CA SER A 13 5.78 -9.17 -3.04
C SER A 13 6.17 -9.44 -4.50
N ALA A 14 5.23 -9.85 -5.33
CA ALA A 14 5.52 -10.24 -6.71
C ALA A 14 5.62 -9.01 -7.61
N GLY A 15 6.81 -8.80 -8.19
CA GLY A 15 7.01 -7.75 -9.19
C GLY A 15 6.91 -8.28 -10.61
N LYS A 16 6.70 -9.58 -10.76
CA LYS A 16 6.56 -10.23 -12.06
C LYS A 16 5.44 -11.26 -12.01
N MET A 17 4.74 -11.38 -13.12
CA MET A 17 3.77 -12.44 -13.35
C MET A 17 4.13 -13.06 -14.72
N GLY A 18 4.90 -14.17 -14.69
CA GLY A 18 5.54 -14.65 -15.91
C GLY A 18 6.56 -13.63 -16.41
N ASP A 19 6.43 -13.20 -17.64
CA ASP A 19 7.32 -12.20 -18.23
C ASP A 19 6.81 -10.77 -18.07
N MET A 20 5.64 -10.59 -17.47
CA MET A 20 5.03 -9.28 -17.31
C MET A 20 5.40 -8.66 -15.98
N ASP A 21 5.71 -7.38 -15.98
CA ASP A 21 5.86 -6.62 -14.75
C ASP A 21 4.50 -6.46 -14.10
N THR A 22 4.47 -6.57 -12.77
CA THR A 22 3.24 -6.42 -12.01
C THR A 22 3.57 -5.84 -10.64
N GLY A 23 2.59 -5.78 -9.78
CA GLY A 23 2.73 -5.28 -8.43
C GLY A 23 1.36 -4.99 -7.86
N VAL A 24 1.31 -4.29 -6.74
CA VAL A 24 0.05 -3.89 -6.16
C VAL A 24 -0.60 -2.81 -7.03
N TRP A 25 -1.91 -2.88 -7.19
CA TRP A 25 -2.66 -1.79 -7.82
C TRP A 25 -2.82 -0.69 -6.77
N LEU A 26 -2.18 0.43 -7.00
CA LEU A 26 -1.96 1.44 -5.97
C LEU A 26 -3.25 1.94 -5.31
N GLU A 27 -4.29 2.20 -6.10
CA GLU A 27 -5.57 2.67 -5.55
C GLU A 27 -6.19 1.67 -4.59
N GLU A 28 -6.03 0.37 -4.89
CA GLU A 28 -6.58 -0.69 -4.03
C GLU A 28 -5.89 -0.79 -2.68
N LEU A 29 -4.68 -0.26 -2.58
CA LEU A 29 -3.96 -0.18 -1.31
C LEU A 29 -4.23 1.16 -0.63
N ALA A 30 -4.17 2.25 -1.39
CA ALA A 30 -4.28 3.60 -0.85
C ALA A 30 -5.67 3.91 -0.31
N ALA A 31 -6.72 3.52 -1.00
CA ALA A 31 -8.09 3.82 -0.57
C ALA A 31 -8.42 3.20 0.78
N PRO A 32 -8.22 1.88 1.00
CA PRO A 32 -8.48 1.32 2.32
C PRO A 32 -7.52 1.86 3.39
N TYR A 33 -6.27 2.15 3.03
CA TYR A 33 -5.31 2.73 3.96
C TYR A 33 -5.86 4.01 4.59
N TYR A 34 -6.32 4.94 3.77
CA TYR A 34 -6.85 6.21 4.28
C TYR A 34 -8.20 6.04 4.97
N LYS A 35 -9.00 5.08 4.51
CA LYS A 35 -10.28 4.80 5.13
C LYS A 35 -10.09 4.36 6.59
N PHE A 36 -9.14 3.48 6.83
CA PHE A 36 -8.83 3.04 8.19
C PHE A 36 -8.21 4.15 9.02
N LEU A 37 -7.34 4.97 8.42
CA LEU A 37 -6.77 6.11 9.14
C LEU A 37 -7.85 7.10 9.58
N GLU A 38 -8.84 7.36 8.71
CA GLU A 38 -9.95 8.24 9.05
C GLU A 38 -10.73 7.74 10.25
N GLN A 39 -10.77 6.43 10.45
CA GLN A 39 -11.44 5.81 11.58
C GLN A 39 -10.50 5.59 12.77
N GLU A 40 -9.35 6.23 12.74
CA GLU A 40 -8.37 6.22 13.81
C GLU A 40 -7.79 4.84 14.12
N PHE A 41 -7.69 3.99 13.10
CA PHE A 41 -6.99 2.71 13.23
C PHE A 41 -5.49 2.92 13.08
N ASN A 42 -4.71 2.09 13.76
CA ASN A 42 -3.29 1.94 13.45
C ASN A 42 -3.18 1.02 12.25
N VAL A 43 -2.52 1.48 11.20
CA VAL A 43 -2.42 0.70 9.96
C VAL A 43 -0.98 0.30 9.73
N SER A 44 -0.76 -0.98 9.48
CA SER A 44 0.55 -1.53 9.12
C SER A 44 0.45 -2.23 7.78
N LEU A 45 1.58 -2.35 7.09
CA LEU A 45 1.67 -3.04 5.82
C LEU A 45 2.60 -4.23 5.94
N ALA A 46 2.20 -5.34 5.33
CA ALA A 46 3.03 -6.53 5.25
C ALA A 46 2.96 -7.11 3.84
N SER A 47 3.96 -7.88 3.50
CA SER A 47 4.01 -8.62 2.25
C SER A 47 4.68 -9.96 2.51
N PRO A 48 4.51 -10.96 1.65
CA PRO A 48 5.09 -12.29 1.89
C PRO A 48 6.59 -12.26 2.16
N LYS A 49 7.33 -11.42 1.45
CA LYS A 49 8.80 -11.35 1.61
C LYS A 49 9.26 -10.16 2.44
N GLY A 50 8.36 -9.25 2.78
CA GLY A 50 8.74 -8.02 3.44
C GLY A 50 9.47 -7.06 2.50
N GLY A 51 9.92 -5.92 3.05
CA GLY A 51 10.63 -4.92 2.29
C GLY A 51 9.73 -4.18 1.30
N ALA A 52 10.29 -3.72 0.21
CA ALA A 52 9.57 -2.91 -0.76
C ALA A 52 8.46 -3.71 -1.44
N ILE A 53 7.26 -3.13 -1.45
CA ILE A 53 6.12 -3.67 -2.17
C ILE A 53 6.15 -3.11 -3.58
N PRO A 54 6.20 -3.96 -4.62
CA PRO A 54 6.20 -3.46 -5.99
C PRO A 54 4.84 -2.89 -6.36
N ILE A 55 4.84 -1.84 -7.17
CA ILE A 55 3.62 -1.19 -7.65
C ILE A 55 3.45 -1.51 -9.13
N ASP A 56 2.24 -1.90 -9.51
CA ASP A 56 1.92 -2.08 -10.91
C ASP A 56 1.92 -0.71 -11.59
N ALA A 57 2.79 -0.53 -12.58
CA ALA A 57 2.94 0.75 -13.26
C ALA A 57 1.64 1.22 -13.92
N GLY A 58 0.79 0.29 -14.34
CA GLY A 58 -0.52 0.63 -14.91
C GLY A 58 -1.40 1.41 -13.94
N SER A 59 -1.27 1.13 -12.64
CA SER A 59 -2.09 1.82 -11.63
C SER A 59 -1.67 3.26 -11.42
N MET A 60 -0.51 3.66 -11.95
CA MET A 60 -0.02 5.03 -11.83
C MET A 60 -0.29 5.87 -13.09
N GLN A 61 -0.96 5.30 -14.09
CA GLN A 61 -1.35 6.08 -15.27
C GLN A 61 -2.44 7.08 -14.89
N PRO A 62 -2.50 8.24 -15.57
CA PRO A 62 -3.38 9.35 -15.15
C PRO A 62 -4.82 8.95 -14.89
N GLN A 63 -5.41 8.08 -15.71
CA GLN A 63 -6.80 7.69 -15.55
C GLN A 63 -7.03 6.79 -14.33
N PHE A 64 -5.97 6.20 -13.77
CA PHE A 64 -6.09 5.30 -12.62
C PHE A 64 -5.43 5.87 -11.36
N PHE A 65 -4.74 6.99 -11.50
CA PHE A 65 -4.03 7.63 -10.38
C PHE A 65 -4.99 8.52 -9.61
N THR A 66 -5.77 7.89 -8.74
CA THR A 66 -6.81 8.56 -7.96
C THR A 66 -6.24 9.47 -6.89
N GLU A 67 -7.10 10.25 -6.25
CA GLU A 67 -6.66 11.13 -5.16
C GLU A 67 -6.04 10.37 -3.99
N PRO A 68 -6.60 9.25 -3.50
CA PRO A 68 -5.92 8.48 -2.47
C PRO A 68 -4.56 7.94 -2.94
N ALA A 69 -4.46 7.47 -4.18
CA ALA A 69 -3.20 6.96 -4.71
C ALA A 69 -2.14 8.06 -4.77
N ARG A 70 -2.53 9.23 -5.24
CA ARG A 70 -1.63 10.37 -5.32
C ARG A 70 -1.16 10.79 -3.94
N ARG A 71 -2.09 10.90 -2.99
CA ARG A 71 -1.77 11.26 -1.61
C ARG A 71 -0.80 10.26 -0.99
N PHE A 72 -1.03 8.98 -1.23
CA PHE A 72 -0.19 7.90 -0.68
C PHE A 72 1.27 8.08 -1.10
N MET A 73 1.49 8.39 -2.38
CA MET A 73 2.85 8.55 -2.90
C MET A 73 3.52 9.83 -2.46
N LEU A 74 2.76 10.79 -1.95
CA LEU A 74 3.30 12.08 -1.49
C LEU A 74 3.54 12.13 0.02
N GLU A 75 3.00 11.18 0.78
CA GLU A 75 3.17 11.16 2.23
C GLU A 75 4.32 10.27 2.64
N PRO A 76 5.34 10.81 3.33
CA PRO A 76 6.51 10.02 3.73
C PRO A 76 6.17 8.79 4.57
N GLU A 77 5.17 8.90 5.44
CA GLU A 77 4.76 7.80 6.28
C GLU A 77 4.22 6.63 5.46
N ALA A 78 3.36 6.93 4.48
CA ALA A 78 2.80 5.91 3.60
C ALA A 78 3.89 5.28 2.72
N VAL A 79 4.75 6.10 2.14
CA VAL A 79 5.86 5.62 1.32
C VAL A 79 6.81 4.76 2.15
N GLY A 80 7.02 5.13 3.41
CA GLY A 80 7.84 4.32 4.31
C GLY A 80 7.26 2.93 4.53
N LEU A 81 5.95 2.83 4.73
CA LEU A 81 5.28 1.54 4.89
C LEU A 81 5.40 0.70 3.62
N LEU A 82 5.27 1.35 2.46
CA LEU A 82 5.40 0.69 1.17
C LEU A 82 6.82 0.16 0.94
N SER A 83 7.81 0.92 1.36
CA SER A 83 9.23 0.60 1.14
C SER A 83 9.77 -0.44 2.12
N HIS A 84 9.18 -0.52 3.30
CA HIS A 84 9.69 -1.33 4.41
C HIS A 84 8.58 -2.18 5.04
N SER A 85 7.82 -2.88 4.20
CA SER A 85 6.73 -3.71 4.71
C SER A 85 7.27 -4.85 5.59
N THR A 86 6.44 -5.28 6.54
CA THR A 86 6.78 -6.39 7.41
C THR A 86 6.66 -7.70 6.63
N SER A 87 7.60 -8.62 6.87
CA SER A 87 7.53 -9.95 6.28
C SER A 87 6.48 -10.78 7.01
N LEU A 88 5.70 -11.51 6.25
CA LEU A 88 4.75 -12.44 6.83
C LEU A 88 5.40 -13.71 7.36
#